data_9d7e544b38e58929a5b5ba8ce6a56af0
#
_entry.id   9d7e544b38e58929a5b5ba8ce6a56af0
#
_cell.length_a   1.000
_cell.length_b   1.000
_cell.length_c   1.000
_cell.angle_alpha   90.00
_cell.angle_beta   90.00
_cell.angle_gamma   90.00
#
_symmetry.space_group_name_H-M   'P 1'
#
loop_
_entity.id
_entity.type
_entity.pdbx_description
1 polymer ?
#
loop_
_entity_poly.entity_id
_entity_poly.type
_entity_poly.pdbx_seq_one_letter_code
_entity_poly.pdbx_strand_id
1 'polypeptide(L)'
;MARQKTFKDLTGMKFGEWEALSYEGKSMWKCRCSCGNIKNVHRYTLITGKSNSCGKCDTVKVSIGDKFGNWEVIDDTVKDYKVQCRCSCGTIRSINIYTLKSGASTGCGHTKNADRVIDLTGRQFGELTVLKYNGNSTWECKCSCGRTTIKYRNHLLDGRATSCGLHVANKQYDNIQGMRFGKLVAKKYLGNKRWLCDCDCGNKKIVLSHNLKNNSTRSCGCILYKPTYEDIINLINEFNSRFKEKPSVTDLARLANVNYKSMEYHIVRLGMNNTGLLGSSLRSQGERELARYISSIFDGEVVCNSRNTIEGQELDIFIPSKMLGIEYNGTYWHNSFRKEKDYHQNKSLQCLKKNIRLIHIFEYEWLNTELQPKIKELIKNALNIRDGNTAYARDLSVQEISSNGAFDFFNANHLQGGIHSKINIGLFSGPELIGAISFGKPRYTSDLEWEIYRLGYKIGWQVVGGTEKMFSYFLEKYKPSSIISYCNIGKFTGKIYEKLGFTLSHISSPNYVWVTEHSNDVITRYQSTKSNLIKNIDGVDPDDTEDTIMYKLGYYKLYDSGNKVYTWKKSQSN
;
A
#
# COMPACT_ATOMS: atom_id res chain seq x y z
N MET A 1 8.66 -37.14 6.33
CA MET A 1 8.85 -37.35 4.88
C MET A 1 8.62 -36.01 4.16
N ALA A 2 9.67 -35.47 3.57
CA ALA A 2 9.59 -34.22 2.84
C ALA A 2 8.76 -34.43 1.57
N ARG A 3 7.66 -33.68 1.40
CA ARG A 3 6.93 -33.61 0.14
C ARG A 3 7.88 -33.00 -0.90
N GLN A 4 8.36 -33.83 -1.82
CA GLN A 4 9.00 -33.38 -3.05
C GLN A 4 8.01 -32.42 -3.75
N LYS A 5 8.42 -31.16 -3.93
CA LYS A 5 7.75 -30.25 -4.86
C LYS A 5 7.81 -30.90 -6.22
N THR A 6 6.69 -31.34 -6.75
CA THR A 6 6.59 -31.84 -8.13
C THR A 6 6.92 -30.67 -9.05
N PHE A 7 8.13 -30.69 -9.57
CA PHE A 7 8.56 -29.81 -10.64
C PHE A 7 7.68 -30.11 -11.85
N LYS A 8 6.80 -29.18 -12.22
CA LYS A 8 5.98 -29.35 -13.42
C LYS A 8 6.85 -29.05 -14.63
N ASP A 9 7.24 -30.06 -15.33
CA ASP A 9 7.96 -29.98 -16.59
C ASP A 9 7.07 -29.31 -17.65
N LEU A 10 7.58 -28.30 -18.31
CA LEU A 10 6.91 -27.59 -19.41
C LEU A 10 7.44 -27.99 -20.78
N THR A 11 8.38 -28.95 -20.88
CA THR A 11 9.00 -29.36 -22.14
C THR A 11 7.93 -29.80 -23.12
N GLY A 12 8.00 -29.30 -24.35
CA GLY A 12 7.03 -29.56 -25.42
C GLY A 12 5.71 -28.78 -25.32
N MET A 13 5.47 -28.04 -24.20
CA MET A 13 4.27 -27.24 -24.08
C MET A 13 4.38 -25.93 -24.89
N LYS A 14 3.25 -25.55 -25.50
CA LYS A 14 3.14 -24.29 -26.26
C LYS A 14 2.48 -23.20 -25.46
N PHE A 15 3.04 -21.97 -25.54
CA PHE A 15 2.57 -20.76 -24.86
C PHE A 15 2.58 -19.61 -25.88
N GLY A 16 1.45 -19.38 -26.54
CA GLY A 16 1.40 -18.51 -27.71
C GLY A 16 2.30 -19.05 -28.83
N GLU A 17 3.23 -18.24 -29.32
CA GLU A 17 4.22 -18.62 -30.33
C GLU A 17 5.44 -19.37 -29.76
N TRP A 18 5.53 -19.53 -28.44
CA TRP A 18 6.61 -20.23 -27.77
C TRP A 18 6.33 -21.72 -27.62
N GLU A 19 7.36 -22.54 -27.86
CA GLU A 19 7.46 -23.95 -27.48
C GLU A 19 8.60 -24.10 -26.47
N ALA A 20 8.32 -24.62 -25.28
CA ALA A 20 9.32 -24.84 -24.24
C ALA A 20 10.17 -26.08 -24.60
N LEU A 21 11.50 -25.90 -24.69
CA LEU A 21 12.43 -26.93 -25.10
C LEU A 21 13.10 -27.64 -23.91
N SER A 22 13.66 -26.86 -22.96
CA SER A 22 14.38 -27.36 -21.80
C SER A 22 14.35 -26.37 -20.63
N TYR A 23 14.49 -26.90 -19.41
CA TYR A 23 14.62 -26.10 -18.21
C TYR A 23 16.07 -25.69 -17.98
N GLU A 24 16.35 -24.39 -17.84
CA GLU A 24 17.69 -23.83 -17.71
C GLU A 24 18.04 -23.37 -16.26
N GLY A 25 17.24 -23.78 -15.27
CA GLY A 25 17.41 -23.34 -13.88
C GLY A 25 16.79 -21.97 -13.56
N LYS A 26 16.70 -21.60 -12.27
CA LYS A 26 16.18 -20.32 -11.79
C LYS A 26 14.84 -19.89 -12.42
N SER A 27 13.95 -20.86 -12.63
CA SER A 27 12.63 -20.66 -13.28
C SER A 27 12.70 -20.20 -14.74
N MET A 28 13.85 -20.32 -15.41
CA MET A 28 14.01 -20.01 -16.83
C MET A 28 13.85 -21.24 -17.70
N TRP A 29 13.18 -21.06 -18.82
CA TRP A 29 12.97 -22.09 -19.84
C TRP A 29 13.54 -21.64 -21.17
N LYS A 30 14.34 -22.50 -21.81
CA LYS A 30 14.75 -22.31 -23.19
C LYS A 30 13.55 -22.60 -24.08
N CYS A 31 13.12 -21.59 -24.83
CA CYS A 31 11.92 -21.67 -25.66
C CYS A 31 12.28 -21.34 -27.11
N ARG A 32 11.64 -22.08 -28.04
CA ARG A 32 11.67 -21.82 -29.48
C ARG A 32 10.38 -21.11 -29.89
N CYS A 33 10.51 -19.98 -30.55
CA CYS A 33 9.39 -19.29 -31.15
C CYS A 33 9.02 -19.93 -32.50
N SER A 34 7.78 -19.84 -32.93
CA SER A 34 7.32 -20.34 -34.24
C SER A 34 8.14 -19.81 -35.43
N CYS A 35 8.77 -18.65 -35.30
CA CYS A 35 9.71 -18.10 -36.28
C CYS A 35 11.11 -18.73 -36.24
N GLY A 36 11.37 -19.73 -35.40
CA GLY A 36 12.66 -20.40 -35.23
C GLY A 36 13.60 -19.74 -34.24
N ASN A 37 13.32 -18.55 -33.73
CA ASN A 37 14.17 -17.85 -32.78
C ASN A 37 14.15 -18.53 -31.39
N ILE A 38 15.32 -18.68 -30.75
CA ILE A 38 15.44 -19.33 -29.44
C ILE A 38 15.83 -18.28 -28.39
N LYS A 39 15.11 -18.29 -27.24
CA LYS A 39 15.38 -17.38 -26.14
C LYS A 39 15.01 -18.05 -24.80
N ASN A 40 15.73 -17.66 -23.73
CA ASN A 40 15.34 -18.06 -22.38
C ASN A 40 14.21 -17.16 -21.88
N VAL A 41 13.10 -17.77 -21.47
CA VAL A 41 11.89 -17.09 -21.02
C VAL A 41 11.54 -17.56 -19.61
N HIS A 42 11.16 -16.66 -18.75
CA HIS A 42 10.82 -16.99 -17.36
C HIS A 42 9.50 -17.76 -17.32
N ARG A 43 9.43 -18.85 -16.54
CA ARG A 43 8.27 -19.73 -16.40
C ARG A 43 6.96 -18.96 -16.15
N TYR A 44 7.01 -17.96 -15.28
CA TYR A 44 5.85 -17.12 -14.96
C TYR A 44 5.31 -16.40 -16.20
N THR A 45 6.18 -15.78 -17.01
CA THR A 45 5.75 -15.03 -18.20
C THR A 45 5.20 -15.93 -19.30
N LEU A 46 5.63 -17.19 -19.37
CA LEU A 46 5.06 -18.19 -20.28
C LEU A 46 3.65 -18.57 -19.84
N ILE A 47 3.49 -19.02 -18.58
CA ILE A 47 2.21 -19.51 -18.05
C ILE A 47 1.14 -18.42 -18.00
N THR A 48 1.53 -17.17 -17.70
CA THR A 48 0.59 -16.04 -17.63
C THR A 48 0.31 -15.37 -18.97
N GLY A 49 0.92 -15.84 -20.05
CA GLY A 49 0.77 -15.23 -21.39
C GLY A 49 1.40 -13.84 -21.53
N LYS A 50 2.22 -13.39 -20.56
CA LYS A 50 2.94 -12.10 -20.65
C LYS A 50 4.06 -12.10 -21.67
N SER A 51 4.53 -13.29 -22.10
CA SER A 51 5.48 -13.49 -23.18
C SER A 51 4.89 -14.52 -24.13
N ASN A 52 4.28 -14.05 -25.23
CA ASN A 52 3.62 -14.91 -26.22
C ASN A 52 4.46 -15.14 -27.48
N SER A 53 5.54 -14.36 -27.68
CA SER A 53 6.43 -14.47 -28.85
C SER A 53 7.84 -13.92 -28.55
N CYS A 54 8.78 -14.10 -29.48
CA CYS A 54 10.16 -13.57 -29.33
C CYS A 54 10.26 -12.05 -29.50
N GLY A 55 9.18 -11.38 -29.88
CA GLY A 55 9.14 -9.96 -30.21
C GLY A 55 9.83 -9.58 -31.52
N LYS A 56 10.40 -10.57 -32.25
CA LYS A 56 11.04 -10.37 -33.57
C LYS A 56 10.32 -11.10 -34.69
N CYS A 57 9.32 -11.96 -34.36
CA CYS A 57 8.58 -12.77 -35.33
C CYS A 57 7.32 -12.08 -35.86
N ASP A 58 7.21 -10.78 -35.68
CA ASP A 58 6.08 -9.97 -36.13
C ASP A 58 6.11 -9.70 -37.63
N THR A 59 6.21 -10.74 -38.43
CA THR A 59 5.70 -10.72 -39.80
C THR A 59 4.23 -11.13 -39.78
N VAL A 60 3.41 -10.32 -39.14
CA VAL A 60 1.98 -10.35 -39.41
C VAL A 60 1.79 -9.91 -40.85
N LYS A 61 1.88 -10.84 -41.81
CA LYS A 61 1.68 -10.55 -43.23
C LYS A 61 0.23 -10.14 -43.42
N VAL A 62 0.04 -8.97 -43.98
CA VAL A 62 -1.20 -8.55 -44.67
C VAL A 62 -0.84 -8.36 -46.14
N SER A 63 -1.78 -8.61 -47.02
CA SER A 63 -1.59 -8.48 -48.47
C SER A 63 -2.50 -7.38 -49.01
N ILE A 64 -2.11 -6.79 -50.10
CA ILE A 64 -2.97 -5.84 -50.81
C ILE A 64 -4.30 -6.52 -51.13
N GLY A 65 -5.41 -5.85 -50.86
CA GLY A 65 -6.76 -6.39 -51.01
C GLY A 65 -7.36 -7.02 -49.78
N ASP A 66 -6.58 -7.27 -48.71
CA ASP A 66 -7.12 -7.78 -47.45
C ASP A 66 -8.11 -6.79 -46.85
N LYS A 67 -9.27 -7.32 -46.39
CA LYS A 67 -10.35 -6.51 -45.79
C LYS A 67 -10.51 -6.75 -44.33
N PHE A 68 -10.57 -5.64 -43.55
CA PHE A 68 -10.77 -5.62 -42.11
C PHE A 68 -11.90 -4.64 -41.75
N GLY A 69 -13.12 -5.13 -41.68
CA GLY A 69 -14.31 -4.28 -41.59
C GLY A 69 -14.47 -3.42 -42.84
N ASN A 70 -14.48 -2.08 -42.67
CA ASN A 70 -14.54 -1.13 -43.78
C ASN A 70 -13.16 -0.72 -44.34
N TRP A 71 -12.07 -1.29 -43.81
CA TRP A 71 -10.72 -1.09 -44.30
C TRP A 71 -10.33 -2.13 -45.35
N GLU A 72 -9.66 -1.70 -46.40
CA GLU A 72 -9.00 -2.53 -47.40
C GLU A 72 -7.53 -2.11 -47.50
N VAL A 73 -6.62 -3.06 -47.41
CA VAL A 73 -5.17 -2.83 -47.54
C VAL A 73 -4.86 -2.47 -49.00
N ILE A 74 -4.25 -1.30 -49.20
CA ILE A 74 -3.88 -0.79 -50.52
C ILE A 74 -2.37 -0.76 -50.78
N ASP A 75 -1.58 -0.91 -49.70
CA ASP A 75 -0.13 -1.04 -49.75
C ASP A 75 0.28 -1.95 -48.59
N ASP A 76 0.97 -3.05 -48.87
CA ASP A 76 1.41 -4.05 -47.90
C ASP A 76 2.84 -3.79 -47.38
N THR A 77 3.45 -2.68 -47.78
CA THR A 77 4.74 -2.23 -47.27
C THR A 77 4.58 -1.82 -45.79
N VAL A 78 5.13 -2.65 -44.88
CA VAL A 78 5.05 -2.41 -43.43
C VAL A 78 6.10 -1.40 -43.00
N LYS A 79 5.65 -0.22 -42.52
CA LYS A 79 6.50 0.75 -41.86
C LYS A 79 5.98 1.02 -40.44
N ASP A 80 6.82 0.84 -39.43
CA ASP A 80 6.45 1.03 -38.01
C ASP A 80 5.18 0.27 -37.59
N TYR A 81 5.07 -1.00 -38.01
CA TYR A 81 3.90 -1.87 -37.78
C TYR A 81 2.58 -1.33 -38.39
N LYS A 82 2.63 -0.42 -39.38
CA LYS A 82 1.48 0.15 -40.05
C LYS A 82 1.50 -0.18 -41.53
N VAL A 83 0.32 -0.32 -42.09
CA VAL A 83 0.07 -0.49 -43.53
C VAL A 83 -0.94 0.55 -44.02
N GLN A 84 -0.89 0.92 -45.30
CA GLN A 84 -1.85 1.83 -45.87
C GLN A 84 -3.16 1.11 -46.17
N CYS A 85 -4.25 1.66 -45.64
CA CYS A 85 -5.58 1.13 -45.82
C CYS A 85 -6.51 2.21 -46.38
N ARG A 86 -7.40 1.81 -47.28
CA ARG A 86 -8.50 2.63 -47.78
C ARG A 86 -9.80 2.18 -47.13
N CYS A 87 -10.53 3.12 -46.55
CA CYS A 87 -11.85 2.85 -46.01
C CYS A 87 -12.90 2.84 -47.13
N SER A 88 -14.02 2.13 -46.95
CA SER A 88 -15.13 2.08 -47.92
C SER A 88 -15.66 3.45 -48.32
N CYS A 89 -15.42 4.49 -47.52
CA CYS A 89 -15.77 5.88 -47.85
C CYS A 89 -14.68 6.63 -48.65
N GLY A 90 -13.60 5.95 -49.07
CA GLY A 90 -12.50 6.56 -49.81
C GLY A 90 -11.35 7.11 -48.94
N THR A 91 -11.52 7.27 -47.63
CA THR A 91 -10.48 7.80 -46.75
C THR A 91 -9.29 6.83 -46.67
N ILE A 92 -8.07 7.33 -46.91
CA ILE A 92 -6.82 6.56 -46.82
C ILE A 92 -6.10 6.92 -45.50
N ARG A 93 -5.65 5.91 -44.75
CA ARG A 93 -4.85 6.08 -43.52
C ARG A 93 -3.85 4.95 -43.33
N SER A 94 -2.74 5.24 -42.65
CA SER A 94 -1.82 4.24 -42.14
C SER A 94 -2.39 3.66 -40.83
N ILE A 95 -2.70 2.37 -40.82
CA ILE A 95 -3.33 1.68 -39.71
C ILE A 95 -2.37 0.62 -39.16
N ASN A 96 -2.30 0.51 -37.84
CA ASN A 96 -1.50 -0.49 -37.20
C ASN A 96 -2.08 -1.89 -37.47
N ILE A 97 -1.23 -2.83 -37.88
CA ILE A 97 -1.62 -4.17 -38.35
C ILE A 97 -2.32 -4.95 -37.22
N TYR A 98 -1.89 -4.80 -35.97
CA TYR A 98 -2.52 -5.47 -34.83
C TYR A 98 -3.95 -4.97 -34.59
N THR A 99 -4.18 -3.66 -34.75
CA THR A 99 -5.54 -3.09 -34.59
C THR A 99 -6.47 -3.49 -35.73
N LEU A 100 -5.95 -3.77 -36.95
CA LEU A 100 -6.72 -4.34 -38.06
C LEU A 100 -7.12 -5.78 -37.73
N LYS A 101 -6.16 -6.64 -37.39
CA LYS A 101 -6.42 -8.09 -37.15
C LYS A 101 -7.23 -8.36 -35.87
N SER A 102 -7.06 -7.54 -34.82
CA SER A 102 -7.87 -7.67 -33.60
C SER A 102 -9.31 -7.14 -33.76
N GLY A 103 -9.64 -6.50 -34.89
CA GLY A 103 -10.93 -5.85 -35.09
C GLY A 103 -11.11 -4.55 -34.28
N ALA A 104 -10.06 -4.07 -33.61
CA ALA A 104 -10.12 -2.80 -32.87
C ALA A 104 -10.24 -1.57 -33.79
N SER A 105 -9.82 -1.71 -35.06
CA SER A 105 -10.00 -0.69 -36.11
C SER A 105 -10.76 -1.31 -37.28
N THR A 106 -12.06 -1.03 -37.37
CA THR A 106 -12.95 -1.56 -38.41
C THR A 106 -13.33 -0.53 -39.50
N GLY A 107 -12.87 0.72 -39.38
CA GLY A 107 -13.17 1.79 -40.35
C GLY A 107 -12.67 3.16 -39.90
N CYS A 108 -12.73 4.17 -40.74
CA CYS A 108 -12.27 5.53 -40.44
C CYS A 108 -13.20 6.29 -39.47
N GLY A 109 -14.29 5.67 -39.03
CA GLY A 109 -15.30 6.25 -38.16
C GLY A 109 -16.51 6.83 -38.90
N HIS A 110 -16.53 6.80 -40.25
CA HIS A 110 -17.62 7.36 -41.01
C HIS A 110 -18.96 6.65 -40.76
N THR A 111 -18.97 5.35 -40.52
CA THR A 111 -20.19 4.57 -40.25
C THR A 111 -20.76 4.78 -38.85
N LYS A 112 -19.95 5.25 -37.88
CA LYS A 112 -20.44 5.56 -36.53
C LYS A 112 -21.33 6.82 -36.47
N ASN A 113 -21.31 7.67 -37.50
CA ASN A 113 -22.00 8.96 -37.52
C ASN A 113 -23.08 9.11 -38.59
N ALA A 114 -23.19 8.20 -39.60
CA ALA A 114 -24.12 8.37 -40.70
C ALA A 114 -25.58 7.97 -40.38
N ASP A 115 -25.79 7.01 -39.46
CA ASP A 115 -27.13 6.44 -39.25
C ASP A 115 -27.84 6.92 -37.97
N ARG A 116 -27.33 7.94 -37.28
CA ARG A 116 -27.96 8.50 -36.07
C ARG A 116 -27.73 9.99 -35.88
N VAL A 117 -27.92 10.78 -36.91
CA VAL A 117 -28.15 12.21 -36.68
C VAL A 117 -29.61 12.34 -36.24
N ILE A 118 -29.85 12.24 -34.95
CA ILE A 118 -31.13 12.68 -34.40
C ILE A 118 -31.20 14.18 -34.71
N ASP A 119 -32.12 14.59 -35.54
CA ASP A 119 -32.34 15.99 -35.81
C ASP A 119 -32.78 16.71 -34.53
N LEU A 120 -32.00 17.68 -34.13
CA LEU A 120 -32.25 18.50 -32.96
C LEU A 120 -32.81 19.87 -33.33
N THR A 121 -33.00 20.16 -34.61
CA THR A 121 -33.48 21.46 -35.09
C THR A 121 -34.81 21.82 -34.43
N GLY A 122 -34.90 23.06 -33.94
CA GLY A 122 -36.06 23.57 -33.23
C GLY A 122 -36.18 23.12 -31.75
N ARG A 123 -35.38 22.13 -31.30
CA ARG A 123 -35.43 21.72 -29.90
C ARG A 123 -34.78 22.76 -28.99
N GLN A 124 -35.34 22.88 -27.80
CA GLN A 124 -34.84 23.78 -26.76
C GLN A 124 -34.09 23.01 -25.67
N PHE A 125 -32.90 23.50 -25.32
CA PHE A 125 -32.04 22.98 -24.27
C PHE A 125 -31.65 24.12 -23.31
N GLY A 126 -32.40 24.28 -22.23
CA GLY A 126 -32.29 25.45 -21.36
C GLY A 126 -32.59 26.74 -22.15
N GLU A 127 -31.63 27.67 -22.18
CA GLU A 127 -31.71 28.95 -22.88
C GLU A 127 -31.35 28.84 -24.40
N LEU A 128 -31.01 27.65 -24.86
CA LEU A 128 -30.58 27.42 -26.25
C LEU A 128 -31.70 26.82 -27.10
N THR A 129 -32.01 27.42 -28.24
CA THR A 129 -32.83 26.84 -29.30
C THR A 129 -31.91 26.41 -30.44
N VAL A 130 -31.98 25.16 -30.86
CA VAL A 130 -31.15 24.60 -31.95
C VAL A 130 -31.65 25.11 -33.27
N LEU A 131 -30.77 25.72 -34.07
CA LEU A 131 -31.08 26.28 -35.39
C LEU A 131 -30.82 25.29 -36.52
N LYS A 132 -29.61 24.75 -36.61
CA LYS A 132 -29.19 23.81 -37.66
C LYS A 132 -27.98 22.99 -37.29
N TYR A 133 -27.79 21.87 -38.01
CA TYR A 133 -26.61 21.04 -37.91
C TYR A 133 -25.39 21.72 -38.56
N ASN A 134 -24.25 21.74 -37.86
CA ASN A 134 -23.02 22.42 -38.31
C ASN A 134 -21.88 21.45 -38.64
N GLY A 135 -22.16 20.14 -38.72
CA GLY A 135 -21.15 19.09 -38.93
C GLY A 135 -20.44 18.61 -37.65
N ASN A 136 -19.71 17.51 -37.75
CA ASN A 136 -18.90 16.95 -36.67
C ASN A 136 -19.62 16.82 -35.31
N SER A 137 -20.87 16.38 -35.32
CA SER A 137 -21.74 16.27 -34.13
C SER A 137 -21.96 17.60 -33.40
N THR A 138 -21.83 18.75 -34.10
CA THR A 138 -22.08 20.07 -33.53
C THR A 138 -23.32 20.71 -34.13
N TRP A 139 -23.98 21.55 -33.36
CA TRP A 139 -25.21 22.23 -33.67
C TRP A 139 -25.08 23.73 -33.41
N GLU A 140 -25.53 24.55 -34.36
CA GLU A 140 -25.69 25.98 -34.16
C GLU A 140 -26.96 26.21 -33.34
N CYS A 141 -26.84 26.95 -32.24
CA CYS A 141 -27.92 27.24 -31.32
C CYS A 141 -28.04 28.75 -31.10
N LYS A 142 -29.28 29.24 -31.03
CA LYS A 142 -29.58 30.62 -30.60
C LYS A 142 -29.95 30.62 -29.12
N CYS A 143 -29.30 31.47 -28.36
CA CYS A 143 -29.61 31.67 -26.96
C CYS A 143 -30.72 32.70 -26.75
N SER A 144 -31.49 32.59 -25.66
CA SER A 144 -32.52 33.58 -25.29
C SER A 144 -31.99 35.02 -25.26
N CYS A 145 -30.69 35.22 -25.01
CA CYS A 145 -30.04 36.55 -25.09
C CYS A 145 -29.78 37.06 -26.52
N GLY A 146 -30.25 36.36 -27.55
CA GLY A 146 -30.11 36.73 -28.97
C GLY A 146 -28.80 36.24 -29.64
N ARG A 147 -27.80 35.79 -28.91
CA ARG A 147 -26.51 35.32 -29.43
C ARG A 147 -26.60 33.90 -30.01
N THR A 148 -25.85 33.64 -31.07
CA THR A 148 -25.66 32.30 -31.63
C THR A 148 -24.37 31.67 -31.07
N THR A 149 -24.38 30.36 -30.88
CA THR A 149 -23.25 29.57 -30.38
C THR A 149 -23.28 28.17 -30.94
N ILE A 150 -22.12 27.54 -31.10
CA ILE A 150 -22.02 26.16 -31.58
C ILE A 150 -21.84 25.26 -30.35
N LYS A 151 -22.64 24.19 -30.27
CA LYS A 151 -22.58 23.22 -29.18
C LYS A 151 -22.49 21.79 -29.71
N TYR A 152 -21.81 20.92 -28.97
CA TYR A 152 -21.79 19.49 -29.25
C TYR A 152 -23.12 18.84 -28.90
N ARG A 153 -23.57 17.89 -29.76
CA ARG A 153 -24.82 17.13 -29.57
C ARG A 153 -24.94 16.51 -28.16
N ASN A 154 -23.89 15.83 -27.74
CA ASN A 154 -23.87 15.19 -26.40
C ASN A 154 -24.02 16.22 -25.27
N HIS A 155 -23.41 17.41 -25.40
CA HIS A 155 -23.52 18.46 -24.39
C HIS A 155 -24.93 19.07 -24.33
N LEU A 156 -25.66 19.04 -25.42
CA LEU A 156 -27.08 19.44 -25.44
C LEU A 156 -27.95 18.38 -24.79
N LEU A 157 -27.78 17.10 -25.18
CA LEU A 157 -28.61 16.01 -24.73
C LEU A 157 -28.41 15.64 -23.22
N ASP A 158 -27.19 15.77 -22.70
CA ASP A 158 -26.86 15.49 -21.30
C ASP A 158 -27.00 16.72 -20.39
N GLY A 159 -27.51 17.85 -20.94
CA GLY A 159 -27.75 19.07 -20.17
C GLY A 159 -26.52 19.86 -19.76
N ARG A 160 -25.32 19.53 -20.27
CA ARG A 160 -24.09 20.30 -20.00
C ARG A 160 -24.05 21.64 -20.77
N ALA A 161 -24.80 21.77 -21.86
CA ALA A 161 -24.93 23.01 -22.63
C ALA A 161 -26.36 23.52 -22.54
N THR A 162 -26.64 24.43 -21.64
CA THR A 162 -27.96 25.03 -21.40
C THR A 162 -28.02 26.53 -21.79
N SER A 163 -26.89 27.18 -22.15
CA SER A 163 -26.82 28.59 -22.53
C SER A 163 -25.62 28.86 -23.44
N CYS A 164 -25.53 30.08 -23.99
CA CYS A 164 -24.36 30.50 -24.81
C CYS A 164 -23.07 30.59 -23.98
N GLY A 165 -23.16 30.53 -22.67
CA GLY A 165 -22.01 30.62 -21.73
C GLY A 165 -21.53 32.07 -21.49
N LEU A 166 -22.00 33.05 -22.27
CA LEU A 166 -21.59 34.45 -22.12
C LEU A 166 -22.69 35.33 -21.50
N HIS A 167 -23.92 34.82 -21.46
CA HIS A 167 -24.99 35.47 -20.75
C HIS A 167 -25.32 34.66 -19.50
N VAL A 168 -25.05 35.24 -18.39
CA VAL A 168 -25.47 34.73 -17.08
C VAL A 168 -26.81 35.35 -16.77
N ALA A 169 -27.90 34.69 -17.21
CA ALA A 169 -29.20 34.98 -16.62
C ALA A 169 -29.12 34.59 -15.17
N ASN A 170 -29.00 35.57 -14.28
CA ASN A 170 -29.23 35.50 -12.81
C ASN A 170 -28.94 34.15 -12.11
N LYS A 171 -27.85 33.46 -12.42
CA LYS A 171 -27.30 32.50 -11.46
C LYS A 171 -26.60 33.32 -10.39
N GLN A 172 -27.20 33.37 -9.25
CA GLN A 172 -26.66 33.91 -8.00
C GLN A 172 -25.20 33.47 -7.89
N TYR A 173 -24.25 34.37 -8.30
CA TYR A 173 -22.87 34.17 -7.91
C TYR A 173 -22.83 34.37 -6.40
N ASP A 174 -22.19 33.46 -5.71
CA ASP A 174 -21.98 33.66 -4.27
C ASP A 174 -21.29 35.01 -4.08
N ASN A 175 -22.02 35.95 -3.51
CA ASN A 175 -21.47 37.27 -3.19
C ASN A 175 -20.50 37.11 -2.01
N ILE A 176 -19.21 37.05 -2.33
CA ILE A 176 -18.12 36.99 -1.33
C ILE A 176 -17.42 38.33 -1.18
N GLN A 177 -18.05 39.43 -1.65
CA GLN A 177 -17.49 40.77 -1.51
C GLN A 177 -17.33 41.14 -0.04
N GLY A 178 -16.15 41.63 0.32
CA GLY A 178 -15.78 41.95 1.70
C GLY A 178 -15.29 40.75 2.51
N MET A 179 -15.53 39.50 2.05
CA MET A 179 -15.06 38.32 2.77
C MET A 179 -13.54 38.18 2.69
N ARG A 180 -12.95 37.74 3.80
CA ARG A 180 -11.50 37.48 3.93
C ARG A 180 -11.17 36.00 3.72
N PHE A 181 -10.12 35.78 2.93
CA PHE A 181 -9.55 34.46 2.63
C PHE A 181 -8.02 34.50 2.84
N GLY A 182 -7.58 34.14 4.02
CA GLY A 182 -6.19 34.37 4.44
C GLY A 182 -5.83 35.86 4.43
N LYS A 183 -4.82 36.24 3.65
CA LYS A 183 -4.41 37.65 3.45
C LYS A 183 -5.17 38.37 2.33
N LEU A 184 -6.12 37.73 1.69
CA LEU A 184 -6.91 38.27 0.60
C LEU A 184 -8.29 38.71 1.09
N VAL A 185 -8.73 39.89 0.67
CA VAL A 185 -10.10 40.38 0.84
C VAL A 185 -10.72 40.55 -0.55
N ALA A 186 -11.82 39.84 -0.80
CA ALA A 186 -12.53 39.92 -2.08
C ALA A 186 -13.20 41.31 -2.23
N LYS A 187 -12.81 42.09 -3.24
CA LYS A 187 -13.29 43.48 -3.41
C LYS A 187 -14.31 43.62 -4.53
N LYS A 188 -14.06 43.02 -5.70
CA LYS A 188 -14.89 43.23 -6.88
C LYS A 188 -15.02 41.94 -7.70
N TYR A 189 -16.25 41.62 -8.07
CA TYR A 189 -16.53 40.51 -9.01
C TYR A 189 -16.22 40.98 -10.46
N LEU A 190 -15.44 40.17 -11.19
CA LEU A 190 -15.00 40.47 -12.55
C LEU A 190 -15.68 39.60 -13.61
N GLY A 191 -16.70 38.82 -13.23
CA GLY A 191 -17.31 37.84 -14.12
C GLY A 191 -16.56 36.50 -14.15
N ASN A 192 -17.18 35.47 -14.75
CA ASN A 192 -16.59 34.12 -14.89
C ASN A 192 -16.00 33.55 -13.60
N LYS A 193 -16.71 33.72 -12.48
CA LYS A 193 -16.28 33.28 -11.15
C LYS A 193 -14.95 33.89 -10.67
N ARG A 194 -14.49 35.00 -11.26
CA ARG A 194 -13.25 35.70 -10.89
C ARG A 194 -13.54 36.88 -9.98
N TRP A 195 -12.71 37.02 -8.96
CA TRP A 195 -12.75 38.12 -8.00
C TRP A 195 -11.43 38.86 -7.98
N LEU A 196 -11.49 40.19 -8.04
CA LEU A 196 -10.36 41.05 -7.68
C LEU A 196 -10.28 41.09 -6.15
N CYS A 197 -9.14 40.69 -5.61
CA CYS A 197 -8.88 40.66 -4.19
C CYS A 197 -7.73 41.63 -3.84
N ASP A 198 -7.87 42.35 -2.75
CA ASP A 198 -6.78 43.09 -2.13
C ASP A 198 -6.07 42.18 -1.13
N CYS A 199 -4.74 42.22 -1.11
CA CYS A 199 -3.92 41.50 -0.16
C CYS A 199 -3.42 42.43 0.94
N ASP A 200 -3.26 41.91 2.16
CA ASP A 200 -2.75 42.70 3.32
C ASP A 200 -1.37 43.34 3.06
N CYS A 201 -0.61 42.85 2.08
CA CYS A 201 0.66 43.43 1.65
C CYS A 201 0.51 44.62 0.68
N GLY A 202 -0.72 45.06 0.40
CA GLY A 202 -1.01 46.15 -0.53
C GLY A 202 -1.19 45.70 -2.01
N ASN A 203 -0.78 44.48 -2.39
CA ASN A 203 -0.92 43.98 -3.76
C ASN A 203 -2.34 43.52 -4.06
N LYS A 204 -2.72 43.57 -5.34
CA LYS A 204 -4.01 43.06 -5.83
C LYS A 204 -3.81 41.75 -6.58
N LYS A 205 -4.78 40.82 -6.50
CA LYS A 205 -4.77 39.55 -7.24
C LYS A 205 -6.16 39.18 -7.73
N ILE A 206 -6.24 38.67 -8.95
CA ILE A 206 -7.48 38.10 -9.48
C ILE A 206 -7.48 36.60 -9.15
N VAL A 207 -8.53 36.12 -8.48
CA VAL A 207 -8.66 34.74 -8.01
C VAL A 207 -10.03 34.18 -8.35
N LEU A 208 -10.09 32.90 -8.70
CA LEU A 208 -11.36 32.20 -8.89
C LEU A 208 -12.06 31.97 -7.55
N SER A 209 -13.39 32.13 -7.50
CA SER A 209 -14.16 32.01 -6.25
C SER A 209 -13.97 30.65 -5.54
N HIS A 210 -13.83 29.55 -6.28
CA HIS A 210 -13.59 28.25 -5.68
C HIS A 210 -12.21 28.14 -5.02
N ASN A 211 -11.16 28.78 -5.57
CA ASN A 211 -9.83 28.81 -4.99
C ASN A 211 -9.77 29.63 -3.69
N LEU A 212 -10.64 30.64 -3.56
CA LEU A 212 -10.82 31.36 -2.31
C LEU A 212 -11.52 30.49 -1.27
N LYS A 213 -12.65 29.89 -1.63
CA LYS A 213 -13.50 29.09 -0.73
C LYS A 213 -12.81 27.84 -0.21
N ASN A 214 -12.05 27.14 -1.03
CA ASN A 214 -11.30 25.94 -0.61
C ASN A 214 -9.92 26.27 -0.03
N ASN A 215 -9.63 27.54 0.21
CA ASN A 215 -8.36 28.02 0.76
C ASN A 215 -7.09 27.69 -0.07
N SER A 216 -7.23 27.31 -1.35
CA SER A 216 -6.07 27.04 -2.21
C SER A 216 -5.31 28.30 -2.63
N THR A 217 -5.92 29.49 -2.47
CA THR A 217 -5.25 30.77 -2.68
C THR A 217 -5.53 31.71 -1.49
N ARG A 218 -4.52 31.92 -0.65
CA ARG A 218 -4.59 32.70 0.60
C ARG A 218 -3.87 34.04 0.56
N SER A 219 -3.16 34.36 -0.54
CA SER A 219 -2.42 35.64 -0.68
C SER A 219 -2.22 35.99 -2.16
N CYS A 220 -1.71 37.19 -2.43
CA CYS A 220 -1.28 37.59 -3.79
C CYS A 220 -0.06 36.80 -4.29
N GLY A 221 0.59 36.05 -3.44
CA GLY A 221 1.88 35.41 -3.61
C GLY A 221 2.95 35.94 -2.63
N CYS A 222 2.60 36.93 -1.79
CA CYS A 222 3.51 37.48 -0.78
C CYS A 222 3.82 36.51 0.37
N ILE A 223 3.04 35.44 0.52
CA ILE A 223 3.34 34.34 1.46
C ILE A 223 4.11 33.19 0.74
N LEU A 224 4.53 33.38 -0.49
CA LEU A 224 5.39 32.39 -1.12
C LEU A 224 6.65 32.25 -0.27
N TYR A 225 6.86 31.05 0.25
CA TYR A 225 8.10 30.69 0.93
C TYR A 225 9.26 30.96 -0.03
N LYS A 226 10.09 31.96 0.30
CA LYS A 226 11.28 32.34 -0.48
C LYS A 226 12.47 32.35 0.46
N PRO A 227 12.92 31.18 0.91
CA PRO A 227 14.01 31.11 1.87
C PRO A 227 15.31 31.60 1.24
N THR A 228 16.13 32.22 2.05
CA THR A 228 17.54 32.46 1.80
C THR A 228 18.33 31.17 2.06
N TYR A 229 19.61 31.14 1.69
CA TYR A 229 20.52 30.04 2.04
C TYR A 229 20.58 29.85 3.57
N GLU A 230 20.67 30.95 4.32
CA GLU A 230 20.72 30.98 5.78
C GLU A 230 19.45 30.40 6.43
N ASP A 231 18.27 30.73 5.89
CA ASP A 231 17.01 30.19 6.39
C ASP A 231 16.98 28.65 6.29
N ILE A 232 17.51 28.10 5.20
CA ILE A 232 17.57 26.64 5.05
C ILE A 232 18.62 26.03 5.99
N ILE A 233 19.78 26.67 6.17
CA ILE A 233 20.80 26.24 7.15
C ILE A 233 20.22 26.23 8.57
N ASN A 234 19.47 27.25 8.94
CA ASN A 234 18.81 27.32 10.24
C ASN A 234 17.81 26.18 10.44
N LEU A 235 17.02 25.85 9.42
CA LEU A 235 16.14 24.67 9.44
C LEU A 235 16.92 23.36 9.58
N ILE A 236 18.05 23.22 8.87
CA ILE A 236 18.93 22.05 8.98
C ILE A 236 19.49 21.92 10.40
N ASN A 237 19.97 23.04 10.97
CA ASN A 237 20.52 23.06 12.32
C ASN A 237 19.45 22.77 13.38
N GLU A 238 18.26 23.34 13.24
CA GLU A 238 17.11 23.01 14.08
C GLU A 238 16.76 21.53 14.02
N PHE A 239 16.72 20.95 12.82
CA PHE A 239 16.47 19.54 12.64
C PHE A 239 17.56 18.67 13.29
N ASN A 240 18.84 18.98 13.00
CA ASN A 240 19.98 18.22 13.52
C ASN A 240 20.03 18.25 15.06
N SER A 241 19.68 19.38 15.68
CA SER A 241 19.65 19.52 17.14
C SER A 241 18.59 18.62 17.78
N ARG A 242 17.45 18.43 17.10
CA ARG A 242 16.34 17.59 17.58
C ARG A 242 16.57 16.09 17.31
N PHE A 243 17.14 15.74 16.17
CA PHE A 243 17.11 14.35 15.66
C PHE A 243 18.50 13.72 15.46
N LYS A 244 19.58 14.48 15.64
CA LYS A 244 20.98 14.04 15.48
C LYS A 244 21.26 13.33 14.13
N GLU A 245 20.50 13.67 13.09
CA GLU A 245 20.62 13.14 11.73
C GLU A 245 20.43 14.24 10.68
N LYS A 246 20.94 14.01 9.45
CA LYS A 246 20.77 14.97 8.35
C LYS A 246 19.32 14.94 7.83
N PRO A 247 18.65 16.11 7.72
CA PRO A 247 17.28 16.17 7.22
C PRO A 247 17.18 15.83 5.74
N SER A 248 16.12 15.18 5.33
CA SER A 248 15.73 15.09 3.92
C SER A 248 14.96 16.35 3.49
N VAL A 249 14.79 16.54 2.18
CA VAL A 249 13.94 17.62 1.63
C VAL A 249 12.52 17.58 2.20
N THR A 250 11.97 16.39 2.42
CA THR A 250 10.65 16.19 3.04
C THR A 250 10.61 16.69 4.47
N ASP A 251 11.67 16.47 5.23
CA ASP A 251 11.76 16.89 6.62
C ASP A 251 11.81 18.42 6.73
N LEU A 252 12.62 19.06 5.90
CA LEU A 252 12.69 20.52 5.84
C LEU A 252 11.37 21.13 5.37
N ALA A 253 10.68 20.51 4.41
CA ALA A 253 9.37 20.96 3.95
C ALA A 253 8.33 20.94 5.08
N ARG A 254 8.33 19.89 5.90
CA ARG A 254 7.46 19.80 7.09
C ARG A 254 7.82 20.81 8.16
N LEU A 255 9.09 20.94 8.48
CA LEU A 255 9.56 21.89 9.51
C LEU A 255 9.19 23.33 9.13
N ALA A 256 9.34 23.69 7.85
CA ALA A 256 8.96 24.98 7.30
C ALA A 256 7.46 25.12 7.01
N ASN A 257 6.65 24.05 7.19
CA ASN A 257 5.22 24.00 6.83
C ASN A 257 4.93 24.42 5.38
N VAL A 258 5.73 23.89 4.44
CA VAL A 258 5.58 24.09 2.99
C VAL A 258 5.45 22.75 2.27
N ASN A 259 4.97 22.77 1.02
CA ASN A 259 4.92 21.54 0.25
C ASN A 259 6.32 21.10 -0.22
N TYR A 260 6.49 19.78 -0.43
CA TYR A 260 7.75 19.17 -0.87
C TYR A 260 8.35 19.83 -2.10
N LYS A 261 7.55 20.05 -3.17
CA LYS A 261 8.04 20.63 -4.44
C LYS A 261 8.55 22.07 -4.26
N SER A 262 7.93 22.82 -3.36
CA SER A 262 8.41 24.18 -3.04
C SER A 262 9.76 24.14 -2.34
N MET A 263 9.94 23.27 -1.37
CA MET A 263 11.22 23.09 -0.68
C MET A 263 12.30 22.57 -1.63
N GLU A 264 12.01 21.53 -2.40
CA GLU A 264 12.92 20.96 -3.41
C GLU A 264 13.40 22.03 -4.40
N TYR A 265 12.47 22.82 -4.94
CA TYR A 265 12.81 23.93 -5.84
C TYR A 265 13.81 24.91 -5.20
N HIS A 266 13.60 25.29 -3.94
CA HIS A 266 14.48 26.23 -3.25
C HIS A 266 15.85 25.64 -2.93
N ILE A 267 15.89 24.37 -2.53
CA ILE A 267 17.16 23.64 -2.28
C ILE A 267 18.00 23.57 -3.56
N VAL A 268 17.38 23.23 -4.70
CA VAL A 268 18.06 23.20 -6.00
C VAL A 268 18.51 24.61 -6.42
N ARG A 269 17.62 25.61 -6.32
CA ARG A 269 17.91 27.01 -6.66
C ARG A 269 19.09 27.58 -5.85
N LEU A 270 19.21 27.19 -4.59
CA LEU A 270 20.28 27.64 -3.69
C LEU A 270 21.55 26.78 -3.77
N GLY A 271 21.58 25.77 -4.66
CA GLY A 271 22.74 24.89 -4.85
C GLY A 271 23.01 23.93 -3.70
N MET A 272 22.01 23.69 -2.82
CA MET A 272 22.21 22.91 -1.59
C MET A 272 22.08 21.39 -1.79
N ASN A 273 21.61 20.94 -2.93
CA ASN A 273 21.40 19.53 -3.26
C ASN A 273 22.69 18.68 -3.24
N ASN A 274 23.86 19.29 -3.48
CA ASN A 274 25.17 18.61 -3.55
C ASN A 274 26.13 18.96 -2.41
N THR A 275 25.66 19.65 -1.37
CA THR A 275 26.52 20.13 -0.28
C THR A 275 26.83 19.07 0.79
N GLY A 276 26.19 17.89 0.72
CA GLY A 276 26.29 16.88 1.76
C GLY A 276 25.60 17.24 3.08
N LEU A 277 24.92 18.37 3.13
CA LEU A 277 24.15 18.84 4.31
C LEU A 277 22.83 18.10 4.47
N LEU A 278 22.29 17.56 3.37
CA LEU A 278 21.04 16.81 3.34
C LEU A 278 21.29 15.32 3.42
N GLY A 279 20.41 14.62 4.12
CA GLY A 279 20.35 13.18 4.14
C GLY A 279 19.85 12.65 2.78
N SER A 280 20.26 11.44 2.41
CA SER A 280 19.77 10.81 1.19
C SER A 280 18.26 10.56 1.31
N SER A 281 17.52 10.80 0.24
CA SER A 281 16.09 10.49 0.13
C SER A 281 15.80 8.97 0.03
N LEU A 282 16.82 8.13 0.24
CA LEU A 282 16.76 6.67 0.06
C LEU A 282 15.96 5.95 1.16
N ARG A 283 15.67 6.60 2.29
CA ARG A 283 14.85 6.02 3.35
C ARG A 283 13.37 6.31 3.15
N SER A 284 12.54 5.31 3.44
CA SER A 284 11.10 5.49 3.47
C SER A 284 10.69 6.47 4.59
N GLN A 285 9.55 7.13 4.44
CA GLN A 285 9.04 8.05 5.46
C GLN A 285 8.81 7.33 6.79
N GLY A 286 8.21 6.12 6.75
CA GLY A 286 7.91 5.33 7.94
C GLY A 286 9.16 4.89 8.68
N GLU A 287 10.22 4.49 7.96
CA GLU A 287 11.52 4.16 8.55
C GLU A 287 12.12 5.35 9.31
N ARG A 288 12.06 6.56 8.72
CA ARG A 288 12.54 7.77 9.41
C ARG A 288 11.69 8.12 10.63
N GLU A 289 10.38 7.99 10.55
CA GLU A 289 9.47 8.22 11.69
C GLU A 289 9.75 7.25 12.83
N LEU A 290 9.99 5.98 12.50
CA LEU A 290 10.35 4.96 13.46
C LEU A 290 11.71 5.25 14.12
N ALA A 291 12.73 5.59 13.33
CA ALA A 291 14.06 5.93 13.85
C ALA A 291 14.00 7.16 14.77
N ARG A 292 13.24 8.20 14.41
CA ARG A 292 13.02 9.38 15.25
C ARG A 292 12.31 9.05 16.56
N TYR A 293 11.28 8.20 16.48
CA TYR A 293 10.60 7.75 17.68
C TYR A 293 11.57 7.05 18.62
N ILE A 294 12.39 6.13 18.12
CA ILE A 294 13.40 5.43 18.94
C ILE A 294 14.41 6.42 19.54
N SER A 295 14.95 7.34 18.73
CA SER A 295 15.89 8.36 19.21
C SER A 295 15.27 9.35 20.22
N SER A 296 13.94 9.52 20.21
CA SER A 296 13.25 10.39 21.18
C SER A 296 13.06 9.75 22.56
N ILE A 297 13.14 8.42 22.64
CA ILE A 297 12.91 7.67 23.87
C ILE A 297 14.16 6.95 24.41
N PHE A 298 15.26 6.93 23.64
CA PHE A 298 16.48 6.22 23.98
C PHE A 298 17.72 7.10 23.76
N ASP A 299 18.47 7.37 24.83
CA ASP A 299 19.66 8.25 24.81
C ASP A 299 20.94 7.59 24.30
N GLY A 300 20.91 6.28 24.02
CA GLY A 300 22.07 5.53 23.54
C GLY A 300 22.27 5.65 22.03
N GLU A 301 23.34 5.02 21.54
CA GLU A 301 23.65 4.99 20.11
C GLU A 301 22.57 4.25 19.31
N VAL A 302 22.08 4.91 18.26
CA VAL A 302 21.14 4.37 17.29
C VAL A 302 21.78 4.45 15.90
N VAL A 303 22.22 3.29 15.40
CA VAL A 303 22.86 3.18 14.08
C VAL A 303 21.79 2.87 13.04
N CYS A 304 21.64 3.75 12.08
CA CYS A 304 20.70 3.53 10.98
C CYS A 304 21.44 2.97 9.74
N ASN A 305 20.75 2.11 8.97
CA ASN A 305 21.28 1.48 7.75
C ASN A 305 22.61 0.75 8.00
N SER A 306 22.66 -0.06 9.04
CA SER A 306 23.86 -0.80 9.40
C SER A 306 24.10 -1.97 8.45
N ARG A 307 25.16 -1.89 7.64
CA ARG A 307 25.54 -2.92 6.64
C ARG A 307 26.57 -3.91 7.13
N ASN A 308 27.23 -3.61 8.24
CA ASN A 308 28.31 -4.43 8.78
C ASN A 308 27.87 -5.36 9.92
N THR A 309 26.61 -5.27 10.36
CA THR A 309 26.11 -6.01 11.51
C THR A 309 25.78 -7.44 11.15
N ILE A 310 25.13 -7.67 10.02
CA ILE A 310 24.82 -9.00 9.47
C ILE A 310 25.37 -9.12 8.05
N GLU A 311 25.87 -10.29 7.71
CA GLU A 311 26.54 -10.52 6.44
C GLU A 311 25.57 -10.41 5.25
N GLY A 312 25.93 -9.58 4.28
CA GLY A 312 25.18 -9.42 3.03
C GLY A 312 23.85 -8.70 3.13
N GLN A 313 23.48 -8.18 4.31
CA GLN A 313 22.21 -7.48 4.52
C GLN A 313 22.38 -6.23 5.39
N GLU A 314 21.52 -5.26 5.17
CA GLU A 314 21.42 -4.03 5.96
C GLU A 314 20.39 -4.21 7.07
N LEU A 315 20.64 -3.63 8.25
CA LEU A 315 19.63 -3.41 9.28
C LEU A 315 19.18 -1.95 9.23
N ASP A 316 17.89 -1.70 9.11
CA ASP A 316 17.35 -0.33 9.03
C ASP A 316 17.72 0.47 10.27
N ILE A 317 17.56 -0.14 11.45
CA ILE A 317 17.93 0.45 12.74
C ILE A 317 18.64 -0.62 13.58
N PHE A 318 19.82 -0.30 14.10
CA PHE A 318 20.57 -1.16 15.01
C PHE A 318 20.96 -0.39 16.28
N ILE A 319 20.73 -1.00 17.44
CA ILE A 319 21.05 -0.44 18.75
C ILE A 319 22.09 -1.37 19.40
N PRO A 320 23.39 -1.03 19.27
CA PRO A 320 24.49 -1.91 19.68
C PRO A 320 24.44 -2.30 21.16
N SER A 321 24.20 -1.32 22.04
CA SER A 321 24.16 -1.54 23.50
C SER A 321 23.03 -2.49 23.96
N LYS A 322 22.03 -2.74 23.09
CA LYS A 322 20.91 -3.65 23.36
C LYS A 322 20.94 -4.90 22.50
N MET A 323 21.90 -5.03 21.59
CA MET A 323 21.92 -6.07 20.56
C MET A 323 20.54 -6.21 19.88
N LEU A 324 19.96 -5.06 19.52
CA LEU A 324 18.60 -4.97 18.99
C LEU A 324 18.62 -4.39 17.58
N GLY A 325 18.11 -5.14 16.64
CA GLY A 325 17.79 -4.70 15.29
C GLY A 325 16.30 -4.42 15.16
N ILE A 326 15.92 -3.39 14.40
CA ILE A 326 14.52 -3.09 14.06
C ILE A 326 14.45 -2.81 12.58
N GLU A 327 13.55 -3.51 11.89
CA GLU A 327 13.27 -3.40 10.46
C GLU A 327 11.93 -2.73 10.22
N TYR A 328 11.89 -1.78 9.30
CA TYR A 328 10.66 -1.22 8.78
C TYR A 328 10.34 -1.83 7.41
N ASN A 329 9.37 -2.72 7.37
CA ASN A 329 9.03 -3.47 6.16
C ASN A 329 7.90 -2.76 5.40
N GLY A 330 8.25 -1.89 4.46
CA GLY A 330 7.29 -1.23 3.58
C GLY A 330 6.56 -2.23 2.69
N THR A 331 5.24 -2.12 2.62
CA THR A 331 4.35 -3.06 1.91
C THR A 331 4.75 -3.25 0.45
N TYR A 332 5.11 -2.17 -0.24
CA TYR A 332 5.53 -2.22 -1.64
C TYR A 332 6.79 -3.06 -1.87
N TRP A 333 7.80 -2.94 -1.00
CA TRP A 333 9.11 -3.59 -1.19
C TRP A 333 9.20 -5.01 -0.63
N HIS A 334 8.29 -5.39 0.27
CA HIS A 334 8.37 -6.63 1.05
C HIS A 334 7.29 -7.66 0.71
N ASN A 335 6.38 -7.38 -0.24
CA ASN A 335 5.35 -8.32 -0.66
C ASN A 335 5.92 -9.47 -1.54
N SER A 336 5.13 -10.52 -1.73
CA SER A 336 5.51 -11.74 -2.45
C SER A 336 5.86 -11.55 -3.94
N PHE A 337 5.57 -10.40 -4.51
CA PHE A 337 6.01 -10.06 -5.86
C PHE A 337 7.50 -9.72 -5.91
N ARG A 338 8.07 -9.24 -4.79
CA ARG A 338 9.45 -8.72 -4.69
C ARG A 338 10.36 -9.54 -3.79
N LYS A 339 9.79 -10.19 -2.76
CA LYS A 339 10.54 -10.96 -1.77
C LYS A 339 10.04 -12.41 -1.71
N GLU A 340 10.97 -13.31 -1.50
CA GLU A 340 10.67 -14.73 -1.31
C GLU A 340 10.02 -14.96 0.05
N LYS A 341 9.28 -16.08 0.17
CA LYS A 341 8.54 -16.46 1.38
C LYS A 341 9.39 -16.40 2.65
N ASP A 342 10.62 -16.87 2.58
CA ASP A 342 11.48 -17.08 3.74
C ASP A 342 12.41 -15.86 4.01
N TYR A 343 12.21 -14.74 3.30
CA TYR A 343 13.09 -13.57 3.40
C TYR A 343 13.22 -13.04 4.83
N HIS A 344 12.10 -12.72 5.49
CA HIS A 344 12.10 -12.17 6.85
C HIS A 344 12.56 -13.20 7.88
N GLN A 345 12.19 -14.48 7.69
CA GLN A 345 12.64 -15.57 8.56
C GLN A 345 14.16 -15.75 8.50
N ASN A 346 14.73 -15.79 7.30
CA ASN A 346 16.18 -15.95 7.12
C ASN A 346 16.95 -14.80 7.77
N LYS A 347 16.48 -13.56 7.61
CA LYS A 347 17.08 -12.38 8.25
C LYS A 347 17.01 -12.48 9.78
N SER A 348 15.86 -12.87 10.33
CA SER A 348 15.68 -13.08 11.76
C SER A 348 16.62 -14.16 12.31
N LEU A 349 16.79 -15.27 11.59
CA LEU A 349 17.66 -16.37 11.98
C LEU A 349 19.15 -16.00 11.91
N GLN A 350 19.55 -15.20 10.91
CA GLN A 350 20.91 -14.67 10.84
C GLN A 350 21.23 -13.74 12.01
N CYS A 351 20.31 -12.86 12.37
CA CYS A 351 20.45 -12.01 13.55
C CYS A 351 20.55 -12.85 14.84
N LEU A 352 19.70 -13.86 14.97
CA LEU A 352 19.69 -14.73 16.14
C LEU A 352 21.03 -15.48 16.33
N LYS A 353 21.67 -15.94 15.24
CA LYS A 353 23.03 -16.56 15.29
C LYS A 353 24.10 -15.61 15.85
N LYS A 354 23.89 -14.30 15.73
CA LYS A 354 24.79 -13.25 16.26
C LYS A 354 24.28 -12.67 17.60
N ASN A 355 23.35 -13.34 18.26
CA ASN A 355 22.69 -12.88 19.50
C ASN A 355 21.99 -11.52 19.35
N ILE A 356 21.60 -11.15 18.15
CA ILE A 356 20.83 -9.93 17.89
C ILE A 356 19.35 -10.27 17.89
N ARG A 357 18.57 -9.57 18.73
CA ARG A 357 17.11 -9.59 18.65
C ARG A 357 16.68 -8.74 17.46
N LEU A 358 15.97 -9.32 16.49
CA LEU A 358 15.41 -8.57 15.37
C LEU A 358 13.90 -8.40 15.54
N ILE A 359 13.41 -7.16 15.44
CA ILE A 359 11.98 -6.83 15.43
C ILE A 359 11.61 -6.32 14.04
N HIS A 360 10.73 -7.04 13.36
CA HIS A 360 10.13 -6.58 12.10
C HIS A 360 8.88 -5.75 12.42
N ILE A 361 8.82 -4.54 11.91
CA ILE A 361 7.64 -3.67 11.97
C ILE A 361 7.16 -3.47 10.55
N PHE A 362 5.97 -3.98 10.25
CA PHE A 362 5.37 -3.81 8.95
C PHE A 362 4.68 -2.45 8.84
N GLU A 363 4.72 -1.86 7.65
CA GLU A 363 4.14 -0.54 7.38
C GLU A 363 2.68 -0.44 7.83
N TYR A 364 1.86 -1.46 7.54
CA TYR A 364 0.46 -1.49 7.97
C TYR A 364 0.29 -1.50 9.49
N GLU A 365 1.23 -2.10 10.24
CA GLU A 365 1.20 -2.08 11.71
C GLU A 365 1.56 -0.70 12.27
N TRP A 366 2.55 -0.04 11.65
CA TRP A 366 3.00 1.29 12.08
C TRP A 366 2.00 2.39 11.77
N LEU A 367 1.32 2.31 10.65
CA LEU A 367 0.32 3.29 10.20
C LEU A 367 -1.06 3.07 10.83
N ASN A 368 -1.32 1.89 11.39
CA ASN A 368 -2.57 1.59 12.07
C ASN A 368 -2.61 2.24 13.46
N THR A 369 -3.59 3.10 13.71
CA THR A 369 -3.75 3.88 14.95
C THR A 369 -3.97 3.02 16.19
N GLU A 370 -4.54 1.81 16.05
CA GLU A 370 -4.76 0.86 17.15
C GLU A 370 -3.54 -0.03 17.43
N LEU A 371 -2.75 -0.34 16.40
CA LEU A 371 -1.55 -1.17 16.55
C LEU A 371 -0.32 -0.35 16.94
N GLN A 372 -0.21 0.87 16.48
CA GLN A 372 0.97 1.71 16.73
C GLN A 372 1.31 1.88 18.23
N PRO A 373 0.35 2.12 19.16
CA PRO A 373 0.67 2.16 20.59
C PRO A 373 1.25 0.85 21.11
N LYS A 374 0.75 -0.30 20.63
CA LYS A 374 1.24 -1.64 21.03
C LYS A 374 2.65 -1.90 20.49
N ILE A 375 2.94 -1.43 19.26
CA ILE A 375 4.29 -1.49 18.67
C ILE A 375 5.26 -0.60 19.46
N LYS A 376 4.83 0.60 19.82
CA LYS A 376 5.65 1.49 20.66
C LYS A 376 5.98 0.87 22.00
N GLU A 377 5.01 0.21 22.64
CA GLU A 377 5.22 -0.52 23.88
C GLU A 377 6.19 -1.71 23.72
N LEU A 378 6.06 -2.47 22.60
CA LEU A 378 7.00 -3.53 22.26
C LEU A 378 8.45 -3.00 22.14
N ILE A 379 8.63 -1.84 21.49
CA ILE A 379 9.95 -1.20 21.34
C ILE A 379 10.49 -0.75 22.69
N LYS A 380 9.68 -0.07 23.53
CA LYS A 380 10.08 0.34 24.90
C LYS A 380 10.55 -0.86 25.72
N ASN A 381 9.79 -1.95 25.70
CA ASN A 381 10.13 -3.18 26.37
C ASN A 381 11.43 -3.81 25.84
N ALA A 382 11.66 -3.75 24.52
CA ALA A 382 12.91 -4.25 23.93
C ALA A 382 14.13 -3.41 24.30
N LEU A 383 13.94 -2.09 24.47
CA LEU A 383 14.97 -1.14 24.93
C LEU A 383 15.16 -1.17 26.46
N ASN A 384 14.31 -1.89 27.18
CA ASN A 384 14.26 -1.93 28.64
C ASN A 384 13.96 -0.55 29.26
N ILE A 385 13.12 0.24 28.60
CA ILE A 385 12.64 1.53 29.10
C ILE A 385 11.46 1.28 30.03
N ARG A 386 11.55 1.85 31.24
CA ARG A 386 10.57 1.68 32.32
C ARG A 386 9.97 3.03 32.68
N ASP A 387 9.01 3.47 31.91
CA ASP A 387 8.31 4.75 32.09
C ASP A 387 6.84 4.59 32.54
N GLY A 388 6.43 3.39 32.90
CA GLY A 388 5.08 3.05 33.32
C GLY A 388 4.99 2.48 34.75
N ASN A 389 3.81 1.95 35.08
CA ASN A 389 3.55 1.33 36.37
C ASN A 389 4.28 -0.01 36.48
N THR A 390 4.90 -0.26 37.65
CA THR A 390 5.53 -1.54 37.95
C THR A 390 4.75 -2.27 39.05
N ALA A 391 4.49 -3.57 38.84
CA ALA A 391 3.84 -4.42 39.83
C ALA A 391 4.59 -5.75 39.98
N TYR A 392 4.54 -6.29 41.17
CA TYR A 392 5.14 -7.59 41.51
C TYR A 392 4.04 -8.63 41.73
N ALA A 393 4.24 -9.82 41.19
CA ALA A 393 3.23 -10.88 41.26
C ALA A 393 2.73 -11.19 42.69
N ARG A 394 3.58 -11.03 43.73
CA ARG A 394 3.19 -11.23 45.13
C ARG A 394 2.05 -10.30 45.59
N ASP A 395 2.00 -9.09 45.03
CA ASP A 395 1.04 -8.04 45.40
C ASP A 395 -0.24 -8.06 44.52
N LEU A 396 -0.34 -9.01 43.61
CA LEU A 396 -1.41 -9.13 42.65
C LEU A 396 -2.31 -10.33 42.95
N SER A 397 -3.59 -10.23 42.60
CA SER A 397 -4.53 -11.36 42.67
C SER A 397 -4.72 -12.00 41.27
N VAL A 398 -5.00 -13.30 41.26
CA VAL A 398 -5.30 -14.08 40.05
C VAL A 398 -6.68 -14.65 40.16
N GLN A 399 -7.48 -14.48 39.09
CA GLN A 399 -8.81 -15.10 39.02
C GLN A 399 -9.19 -15.35 37.54
N GLU A 400 -10.15 -16.22 37.33
CA GLU A 400 -10.72 -16.40 36.00
C GLU A 400 -11.56 -15.19 35.58
N ILE A 401 -11.49 -14.88 34.31
CA ILE A 401 -12.27 -13.79 33.70
C ILE A 401 -13.13 -14.34 32.57
N SER A 402 -14.20 -13.61 32.23
CA SER A 402 -15.09 -13.99 31.14
C SER A 402 -14.36 -13.96 29.79
N SER A 403 -14.84 -14.76 28.83
CA SER A 403 -14.29 -14.78 27.47
C SER A 403 -14.37 -13.40 26.79
N ASN A 404 -15.45 -12.64 27.04
CA ASN A 404 -15.59 -11.27 26.52
C ASN A 404 -14.61 -10.31 27.20
N GLY A 405 -14.47 -10.39 28.53
CA GLY A 405 -13.48 -9.56 29.26
C GLY A 405 -12.04 -9.80 28.79
N ALA A 406 -11.67 -11.06 28.53
CA ALA A 406 -10.37 -11.40 27.95
C ALA A 406 -10.24 -10.90 26.51
N PHE A 407 -11.29 -11.05 25.72
CA PHE A 407 -11.32 -10.57 24.32
C PHE A 407 -11.08 -9.06 24.25
N ASP A 408 -11.79 -8.28 25.05
CA ASP A 408 -11.64 -6.82 25.12
C ASP A 408 -10.26 -6.40 25.63
N PHE A 409 -9.77 -7.08 26.67
CA PHE A 409 -8.42 -6.84 27.20
C PHE A 409 -7.34 -7.04 26.14
N PHE A 410 -7.37 -8.15 25.41
CA PHE A 410 -6.39 -8.43 24.37
C PHE A 410 -6.57 -7.54 23.13
N ASN A 411 -7.78 -7.14 22.78
CA ASN A 411 -7.99 -6.14 21.72
C ASN A 411 -7.30 -4.82 22.05
N ALA A 412 -7.38 -4.38 23.29
CA ALA A 412 -6.72 -3.14 23.72
C ALA A 412 -5.20 -3.27 23.81
N ASN A 413 -4.66 -4.43 24.23
CA ASN A 413 -3.28 -4.53 24.72
C ASN A 413 -2.37 -5.50 23.95
N HIS A 414 -2.92 -6.43 23.17
CA HIS A 414 -2.13 -7.44 22.45
C HIS A 414 -2.05 -7.15 20.95
N LEU A 415 -0.87 -7.37 20.34
CA LEU A 415 -0.65 -7.10 18.91
C LEU A 415 -1.60 -7.84 17.97
N GLN A 416 -1.93 -9.08 18.29
CA GLN A 416 -2.84 -9.91 17.50
C GLN A 416 -4.32 -9.76 17.90
N GLY A 417 -4.64 -8.83 18.79
CA GLY A 417 -6.01 -8.62 19.27
C GLY A 417 -6.58 -9.78 20.08
N GLY A 418 -7.86 -9.69 20.40
CA GLY A 418 -8.61 -10.68 21.16
C GLY A 418 -8.94 -11.94 20.36
N ILE A 419 -9.13 -13.02 21.09
CA ILE A 419 -9.67 -14.29 20.59
C ILE A 419 -10.53 -14.92 21.68
N HIS A 420 -11.70 -15.41 21.33
CA HIS A 420 -12.53 -16.16 22.26
C HIS A 420 -11.86 -17.49 22.59
N SER A 421 -11.76 -17.80 23.87
CA SER A 421 -11.05 -18.96 24.39
C SER A 421 -11.80 -19.61 25.53
N LYS A 422 -11.45 -20.89 25.80
CA LYS A 422 -12.18 -21.71 26.79
C LYS A 422 -11.89 -21.28 28.22
N ILE A 423 -10.62 -21.00 28.51
CA ILE A 423 -10.15 -20.60 29.85
C ILE A 423 -9.39 -19.29 29.72
N ASN A 424 -9.72 -18.34 30.57
CA ASN A 424 -9.11 -17.03 30.63
C ASN A 424 -8.76 -16.68 32.07
N ILE A 425 -7.52 -16.37 32.33
CA ILE A 425 -7.01 -16.06 33.65
C ILE A 425 -6.49 -14.62 33.62
N GLY A 426 -7.05 -13.80 34.49
CA GLY A 426 -6.68 -12.41 34.67
C GLY A 426 -5.77 -12.21 35.89
N LEU A 427 -4.90 -11.22 35.79
CA LEU A 427 -4.03 -10.75 36.83
C LEU A 427 -4.43 -9.33 37.22
N PHE A 428 -4.68 -9.09 38.51
CA PHE A 428 -5.28 -7.85 38.96
C PHE A 428 -4.41 -7.10 39.97
N SER A 429 -4.37 -5.78 39.84
CA SER A 429 -3.86 -4.84 40.83
C SER A 429 -5.06 -4.11 41.45
N GLY A 430 -5.47 -4.52 42.65
CA GLY A 430 -6.76 -4.11 43.19
C GLY A 430 -7.92 -4.52 42.24
N PRO A 431 -8.77 -3.60 41.77
CA PRO A 431 -9.85 -3.90 40.85
C PRO A 431 -9.40 -3.92 39.38
N GLU A 432 -8.20 -3.46 39.05
CA GLU A 432 -7.72 -3.26 37.70
C GLU A 432 -7.12 -4.52 37.10
N LEU A 433 -7.62 -4.94 35.94
CA LEU A 433 -7.06 -6.03 35.13
C LEU A 433 -5.81 -5.52 34.38
N ILE A 434 -4.64 -6.01 34.80
CA ILE A 434 -3.34 -5.57 34.28
C ILE A 434 -2.59 -6.64 33.49
N GLY A 435 -3.04 -7.89 33.51
CA GLY A 435 -2.46 -8.97 32.73
C GLY A 435 -3.48 -10.07 32.47
N ALA A 436 -3.32 -10.81 31.40
CA ALA A 436 -4.16 -11.97 31.11
C ALA A 436 -3.41 -13.04 30.31
N ILE A 437 -3.82 -14.29 30.52
CA ILE A 437 -3.43 -15.44 29.72
C ILE A 437 -4.68 -16.24 29.34
N SER A 438 -4.74 -16.73 28.10
CA SER A 438 -5.89 -17.47 27.59
C SER A 438 -5.49 -18.81 26.99
N PHE A 439 -6.32 -19.83 27.24
CA PHE A 439 -6.11 -21.19 26.82
C PHE A 439 -7.31 -21.76 26.07
N GLY A 440 -7.03 -22.62 25.07
CA GLY A 440 -8.05 -23.31 24.32
C GLY A 440 -7.56 -24.65 23.77
N LYS A 441 -8.36 -25.27 22.92
CA LYS A 441 -7.94 -26.47 22.18
C LYS A 441 -6.85 -26.11 21.17
N PRO A 442 -5.83 -26.95 20.97
CA PRO A 442 -4.83 -26.71 19.94
C PRO A 442 -5.48 -26.59 18.55
N ARG A 443 -5.10 -25.55 17.81
CA ARG A 443 -5.70 -25.22 16.49
C ARG A 443 -5.04 -25.94 15.33
N TYR A 444 -3.81 -26.42 15.50
CA TYR A 444 -2.99 -26.96 14.42
C TYR A 444 -2.47 -28.38 14.67
N THR A 445 -2.77 -28.94 15.85
CA THR A 445 -2.43 -30.32 16.21
C THR A 445 -3.49 -30.89 17.14
N SER A 446 -3.73 -32.20 17.06
CA SER A 446 -4.60 -32.94 17.98
C SER A 446 -3.82 -33.66 19.08
N ASP A 447 -2.48 -33.65 19.04
CA ASP A 447 -1.62 -34.50 19.87
C ASP A 447 -1.33 -33.88 21.25
N LEU A 448 -1.77 -32.65 21.45
CA LEU A 448 -1.58 -31.89 22.68
C LEU A 448 -2.93 -31.45 23.24
N GLU A 449 -3.00 -31.27 24.55
CA GLU A 449 -4.27 -31.03 25.26
C GLU A 449 -4.71 -29.57 25.19
N TRP A 450 -3.78 -28.63 25.40
CA TRP A 450 -4.05 -27.20 25.48
C TRP A 450 -3.12 -26.38 24.60
N GLU A 451 -3.60 -25.21 24.19
CA GLU A 451 -2.81 -24.18 23.52
C GLU A 451 -2.95 -22.86 24.29
N ILE A 452 -1.83 -22.17 24.54
CA ILE A 452 -1.86 -20.77 24.96
C ILE A 452 -2.16 -19.92 23.73
N TYR A 453 -3.35 -19.29 23.70
CA TYR A 453 -3.77 -18.44 22.58
C TYR A 453 -3.20 -17.04 22.68
N ARG A 454 -3.23 -16.45 23.88
CA ARG A 454 -2.76 -15.09 24.15
C ARG A 454 -2.14 -15.02 25.54
N LEU A 455 -1.12 -14.19 25.63
CA LEU A 455 -0.46 -13.80 26.88
C LEU A 455 -0.05 -12.35 26.74
N GLY A 456 -0.47 -11.48 27.63
CA GLY A 456 -0.11 -10.07 27.56
C GLY A 456 -0.44 -9.30 28.82
N TYR A 457 0.11 -8.10 28.86
CA TYR A 457 -0.11 -7.14 29.95
C TYR A 457 -0.71 -5.85 29.39
N LYS A 458 -1.33 -5.09 30.26
CA LYS A 458 -1.87 -3.77 29.93
C LYS A 458 -0.72 -2.84 29.52
N ILE A 459 -0.91 -2.08 28.44
CA ILE A 459 0.07 -1.08 27.98
C ILE A 459 0.41 -0.12 29.11
N GLY A 460 1.70 0.17 29.30
CA GLY A 460 2.20 1.00 30.38
C GLY A 460 2.35 0.27 31.72
N TRP A 461 2.17 -1.05 31.77
CA TRP A 461 2.42 -1.85 32.96
C TRP A 461 3.59 -2.84 32.74
N GLN A 462 4.49 -2.85 33.70
CA GLN A 462 5.55 -3.87 33.83
C GLN A 462 5.25 -4.77 35.02
N VAL A 463 5.09 -6.06 34.74
CA VAL A 463 4.72 -7.03 35.78
C VAL A 463 5.80 -8.07 35.93
N VAL A 464 6.39 -8.12 37.13
CA VAL A 464 7.45 -9.09 37.48
C VAL A 464 6.81 -10.33 38.07
N GLY A 465 7.05 -11.51 37.49
CA GLY A 465 6.54 -12.80 37.97
C GLY A 465 5.05 -13.06 37.64
N GLY A 466 4.38 -12.16 36.93
CA GLY A 466 2.95 -12.27 36.68
C GLY A 466 2.57 -13.43 35.76
N THR A 467 3.39 -13.71 34.74
CA THR A 467 3.16 -14.86 33.85
C THR A 467 3.25 -16.17 34.57
N GLU A 468 4.30 -16.32 35.37
CA GLU A 468 4.51 -17.51 36.21
C GLU A 468 3.32 -17.72 37.16
N LYS A 469 2.82 -16.66 37.80
CA LYS A 469 1.67 -16.73 38.70
C LYS A 469 0.40 -17.17 38.02
N MET A 470 0.07 -16.58 36.84
CA MET A 470 -1.10 -16.99 36.07
C MET A 470 -0.97 -18.42 35.53
N PHE A 471 0.23 -18.80 35.10
CA PHE A 471 0.51 -20.14 34.59
C PHE A 471 0.42 -21.20 35.69
N SER A 472 0.99 -20.96 36.88
CA SER A 472 0.85 -21.84 38.02
C SER A 472 -0.60 -22.05 38.43
N TYR A 473 -1.40 -20.97 38.47
CA TYR A 473 -2.85 -21.09 38.71
C TYR A 473 -3.54 -22.05 37.70
N PHE A 474 -3.16 -21.95 36.43
CA PHE A 474 -3.69 -22.86 35.40
C PHE A 474 -3.26 -24.31 35.64
N LEU A 475 -1.98 -24.54 35.93
CA LEU A 475 -1.44 -25.89 36.20
C LEU A 475 -2.11 -26.54 37.40
N GLU A 476 -2.30 -25.80 38.50
CA GLU A 476 -2.93 -26.30 39.71
C GLU A 476 -4.39 -26.67 39.52
N LYS A 477 -5.14 -25.81 38.83
CA LYS A 477 -6.58 -25.98 38.68
C LYS A 477 -6.97 -26.99 37.60
N TYR A 478 -6.29 -26.97 36.46
CA TYR A 478 -6.66 -27.77 35.30
C TYR A 478 -5.79 -29.01 35.08
N LYS A 479 -4.65 -29.10 35.73
CA LYS A 479 -3.73 -30.25 35.75
C LYS A 479 -3.46 -30.79 34.33
N PRO A 480 -3.07 -29.93 33.35
CA PRO A 480 -2.89 -30.34 31.98
C PRO A 480 -1.78 -31.38 31.83
N SER A 481 -1.91 -32.29 30.86
CA SER A 481 -0.86 -33.23 30.47
C SER A 481 0.15 -32.59 29.52
N SER A 482 -0.32 -31.69 28.67
CA SER A 482 0.52 -31.07 27.66
C SER A 482 -0.06 -29.72 27.18
N ILE A 483 0.84 -28.80 26.81
CA ILE A 483 0.49 -27.45 26.35
C ILE A 483 1.38 -27.07 25.16
N ILE A 484 0.83 -26.43 24.17
CA ILE A 484 1.57 -25.83 23.04
C ILE A 484 1.43 -24.31 23.01
N SER A 485 2.44 -23.63 22.54
CA SER A 485 2.38 -22.18 22.28
C SER A 485 3.23 -21.77 21.09
N TYR A 486 2.86 -20.65 20.47
CA TYR A 486 3.50 -20.10 19.28
C TYR A 486 4.04 -18.70 19.57
N CYS A 487 5.34 -18.52 19.39
CA CYS A 487 6.03 -17.25 19.62
C CYS A 487 6.53 -16.67 18.30
N ASN A 488 5.96 -15.56 17.86
CA ASN A 488 6.38 -14.89 16.62
C ASN A 488 7.84 -14.43 16.71
N ILE A 489 8.71 -14.98 15.84
CA ILE A 489 10.16 -14.74 15.85
C ILE A 489 10.48 -13.27 15.54
N GLY A 490 9.70 -12.65 14.66
CA GLY A 490 9.88 -11.25 14.26
C GLY A 490 9.43 -10.23 15.31
N LYS A 491 8.92 -10.66 16.48
CA LYS A 491 8.43 -9.78 17.55
C LYS A 491 9.06 -10.11 18.91
N PHE A 492 9.17 -11.39 19.26
CA PHE A 492 9.48 -11.84 20.60
C PHE A 492 10.63 -12.85 20.64
N THR A 493 11.31 -12.92 21.77
CA THR A 493 12.43 -13.85 21.96
C THR A 493 12.00 -15.28 22.32
N GLY A 494 10.83 -15.43 22.95
CA GLY A 494 10.34 -16.71 23.47
C GLY A 494 10.87 -17.11 24.84
N LYS A 495 11.80 -16.35 25.44
CA LYS A 495 12.44 -16.66 26.73
C LYS A 495 11.45 -16.92 27.90
N ILE A 496 10.24 -16.34 27.82
CA ILE A 496 9.21 -16.56 28.83
C ILE A 496 8.75 -18.02 28.85
N TYR A 497 8.62 -18.65 27.68
CA TYR A 497 8.22 -20.05 27.61
C TYR A 497 9.29 -20.99 28.20
N GLU A 498 10.57 -20.70 27.94
CA GLU A 498 11.69 -21.45 28.53
C GLU A 498 11.67 -21.35 30.06
N LYS A 499 11.40 -20.16 30.61
CA LYS A 499 11.25 -19.96 32.07
C LYS A 499 10.05 -20.71 32.66
N LEU A 500 8.98 -20.91 31.90
CA LEU A 500 7.81 -21.68 32.29
C LEU A 500 8.00 -23.20 32.12
N GLY A 501 9.18 -23.65 31.70
CA GLY A 501 9.50 -25.07 31.53
C GLY A 501 9.05 -25.64 30.16
N PHE A 502 8.75 -24.80 29.18
CA PHE A 502 8.53 -25.25 27.83
C PHE A 502 9.85 -25.56 27.12
N THR A 503 9.82 -26.52 26.21
CA THR A 503 10.90 -26.84 25.28
C THR A 503 10.59 -26.37 23.89
N LEU A 504 11.59 -25.84 23.17
CA LEU A 504 11.47 -25.48 21.76
C LEU A 504 11.35 -26.76 20.91
N SER A 505 10.23 -26.94 20.25
CA SER A 505 9.99 -28.10 19.36
C SER A 505 10.60 -27.86 17.99
N HIS A 506 10.21 -26.80 17.33
CA HIS A 506 10.67 -26.44 15.97
C HIS A 506 10.34 -24.98 15.65
N ILE A 507 10.78 -24.54 14.48
CA ILE A 507 10.41 -23.26 13.88
C ILE A 507 9.40 -23.51 12.76
N SER A 508 8.24 -22.84 12.82
CA SER A 508 7.21 -22.97 11.79
C SER A 508 7.58 -22.22 10.50
N SER A 509 7.01 -22.63 9.39
CA SER A 509 7.08 -21.82 8.16
C SER A 509 6.45 -20.43 8.40
N PRO A 510 6.93 -19.40 7.68
CA PRO A 510 6.31 -18.09 7.68
C PRO A 510 4.82 -18.14 7.37
N ASN A 511 4.04 -17.39 8.12
CA ASN A 511 2.64 -17.10 7.82
C ASN A 511 2.56 -15.83 6.96
N TYR A 512 1.36 -15.47 6.49
CA TYR A 512 1.18 -14.31 5.63
C TYR A 512 -0.14 -13.58 5.91
N VAL A 513 -0.14 -12.33 5.49
CA VAL A 513 -1.32 -11.52 5.27
C VAL A 513 -1.36 -11.08 3.81
N TRP A 514 -2.53 -10.71 3.31
CA TRP A 514 -2.67 -10.13 1.99
C TRP A 514 -2.70 -8.61 2.08
N VAL A 515 -1.96 -7.95 1.21
CA VAL A 515 -1.80 -6.49 1.13
C VAL A 515 -1.90 -6.03 -0.31
N THR A 516 -2.25 -4.77 -0.53
CA THR A 516 -2.15 -4.11 -1.85
C THR A 516 -0.93 -3.20 -1.90
N GLU A 517 -0.49 -2.80 -3.09
CA GLU A 517 0.65 -1.86 -3.23
C GLU A 517 0.29 -0.42 -2.81
N HIS A 518 -1.00 -0.09 -2.68
CA HIS A 518 -1.47 1.29 -2.53
C HIS A 518 -2.38 1.52 -1.33
N SER A 519 -2.69 0.49 -0.57
CA SER A 519 -3.52 0.57 0.63
C SER A 519 -2.84 -0.11 1.81
N ASN A 520 -3.08 0.42 3.00
CA ASN A 520 -2.68 -0.21 4.25
C ASN A 520 -3.70 -1.24 4.74
N ASP A 521 -4.71 -1.54 3.92
CA ASP A 521 -5.70 -2.57 4.23
C ASP A 521 -5.06 -3.95 4.18
N VAL A 522 -5.33 -4.71 5.22
CA VAL A 522 -4.78 -6.05 5.40
C VAL A 522 -5.90 -7.06 5.48
N ILE A 523 -5.83 -8.09 4.64
CA ILE A 523 -6.71 -9.24 4.72
C ILE A 523 -5.94 -10.41 5.34
N THR A 524 -6.41 -10.89 6.46
CA THR A 524 -5.79 -12.04 7.14
C THR A 524 -6.04 -13.34 6.37
N ARG A 525 -5.18 -14.34 6.58
CA ARG A 525 -5.34 -15.66 5.97
C ARG A 525 -6.71 -16.29 6.26
N TYR A 526 -7.30 -16.02 7.42
CA TYR A 526 -8.65 -16.51 7.74
C TYR A 526 -9.74 -15.83 6.87
N GLN A 527 -9.65 -14.53 6.71
CA GLN A 527 -10.60 -13.76 5.88
C GLN A 527 -10.49 -14.12 4.39
N SER A 528 -9.29 -14.50 3.92
CA SER A 528 -9.02 -14.86 2.52
C SER A 528 -9.27 -16.32 2.20
N THR A 529 -9.81 -17.13 3.12
CA THR A 529 -10.18 -18.50 2.77
C THR A 529 -11.15 -18.52 1.59
N LYS A 530 -11.00 -19.47 0.66
CA LYS A 530 -11.82 -19.56 -0.56
C LYS A 530 -13.32 -19.45 -0.26
N SER A 531 -13.80 -20.10 0.79
CA SER A 531 -15.20 -20.03 1.21
C SER A 531 -15.64 -18.60 1.61
N ASN A 532 -14.77 -17.85 2.30
CA ASN A 532 -15.05 -16.48 2.68
C ASN A 532 -14.99 -15.54 1.46
N LEU A 533 -14.05 -15.75 0.54
CA LEU A 533 -13.93 -14.95 -0.69
C LEU A 533 -15.17 -15.12 -1.58
N ILE A 534 -15.61 -16.35 -1.81
CA ILE A 534 -16.82 -16.63 -2.61
C ILE A 534 -18.07 -16.02 -1.95
N LYS A 535 -18.13 -16.05 -0.61
CA LYS A 535 -19.29 -15.50 0.12
C LYS A 535 -19.38 -13.98 0.09
N ASN A 536 -18.22 -13.29 0.09
CA ASN A 536 -18.16 -11.84 0.35
C ASN A 536 -17.76 -11.00 -0.89
N ILE A 537 -17.39 -11.65 -2.00
CA ILE A 537 -16.95 -10.94 -3.22
C ILE A 537 -17.75 -11.48 -4.41
N ASP A 538 -18.49 -10.59 -5.05
CA ASP A 538 -19.26 -10.91 -6.24
C ASP A 538 -18.35 -11.20 -7.45
N GLY A 539 -18.71 -12.17 -8.28
CA GLY A 539 -18.01 -12.49 -9.53
C GLY A 539 -16.72 -13.31 -9.36
N VAL A 540 -16.49 -13.88 -8.16
CA VAL A 540 -15.38 -14.82 -7.95
C VAL A 540 -15.71 -16.16 -8.62
N ASP A 541 -14.77 -16.67 -9.42
CA ASP A 541 -14.88 -17.99 -10.02
C ASP A 541 -14.69 -19.09 -8.95
N PRO A 542 -15.70 -19.97 -8.72
CA PRO A 542 -15.58 -21.04 -7.74
C PRO A 542 -14.45 -22.05 -8.03
N ASP A 543 -13.95 -22.12 -9.27
CA ASP A 543 -12.87 -23.03 -9.64
C ASP A 543 -11.48 -22.45 -9.37
N ASP A 544 -11.37 -21.13 -9.18
CA ASP A 544 -10.12 -20.45 -8.84
C ASP A 544 -9.60 -20.87 -7.45
N THR A 545 -8.28 -20.89 -7.30
CA THR A 545 -7.62 -21.04 -5.98
C THR A 545 -7.67 -19.73 -5.20
N GLU A 546 -7.55 -19.78 -3.87
CA GLU A 546 -7.40 -18.58 -3.02
C GLU A 546 -6.36 -17.60 -3.61
N ASP A 547 -5.18 -18.11 -3.96
CA ASP A 547 -4.09 -17.33 -4.51
C ASP A 547 -4.48 -16.66 -5.84
N THR A 548 -5.18 -17.38 -6.71
CA THR A 548 -5.63 -16.85 -8.01
C THR A 548 -6.63 -15.71 -7.82
N ILE A 549 -7.60 -15.91 -6.93
CA ILE A 549 -8.62 -14.89 -6.60
C ILE A 549 -7.94 -13.63 -6.07
N MET A 550 -7.08 -13.77 -5.07
CA MET A 550 -6.44 -12.63 -4.41
C MET A 550 -5.49 -11.88 -5.36
N TYR A 551 -4.74 -12.58 -6.21
CA TYR A 551 -3.89 -11.93 -7.23
C TYR A 551 -4.72 -11.21 -8.31
N LYS A 552 -5.87 -11.76 -8.73
CA LYS A 552 -6.80 -11.07 -9.64
C LYS A 552 -7.34 -9.78 -9.04
N LEU A 553 -7.53 -9.75 -7.71
CA LEU A 553 -7.98 -8.57 -6.96
C LEU A 553 -6.84 -7.57 -6.66
N GLY A 554 -5.60 -7.85 -7.09
CA GLY A 554 -4.45 -6.96 -6.88
C GLY A 554 -3.79 -7.08 -5.50
N TYR A 555 -4.08 -8.15 -4.76
CA TYR A 555 -3.43 -8.43 -3.48
C TYR A 555 -2.20 -9.31 -3.64
N TYR A 556 -1.22 -9.10 -2.77
CA TYR A 556 0.04 -9.86 -2.68
C TYR A 556 0.25 -10.36 -1.25
N LYS A 557 0.88 -11.51 -1.11
CA LYS A 557 1.24 -12.04 0.22
C LYS A 557 2.40 -11.23 0.81
N LEU A 558 2.26 -10.85 2.06
CA LEU A 558 3.32 -10.30 2.89
C LEU A 558 3.61 -11.32 3.99
N TYR A 559 4.79 -11.94 3.92
CA TYR A 559 5.18 -13.02 4.83
C TYR A 559 5.83 -12.49 6.11
N ASP A 560 5.48 -13.10 7.25
CA ASP A 560 6.17 -12.85 8.52
C ASP A 560 7.44 -13.73 8.66
N SER A 561 8.05 -13.73 9.86
CA SER A 561 9.23 -14.54 10.15
C SER A 561 8.91 -15.96 10.65
N GLY A 562 7.64 -16.34 10.76
CA GLY A 562 7.22 -17.60 11.37
C GLY A 562 7.25 -17.56 12.91
N ASN A 563 7.07 -18.72 13.52
CA ASN A 563 6.99 -18.85 14.97
C ASN A 563 7.99 -19.89 15.50
N LYS A 564 8.55 -19.64 16.69
CA LYS A 564 9.08 -20.68 17.54
C LYS A 564 7.89 -21.44 18.15
N VAL A 565 7.85 -22.73 17.98
CA VAL A 565 6.80 -23.60 18.53
C VAL A 565 7.33 -24.24 19.80
N TYR A 566 6.69 -23.92 20.92
CA TYR A 566 7.07 -24.39 22.24
C TYR A 566 6.06 -25.42 22.76
N THR A 567 6.55 -26.49 23.39
CA THR A 567 5.71 -27.52 24.00
C THR A 567 6.10 -27.71 25.47
N TRP A 568 5.11 -27.82 26.32
CA TRP A 568 5.24 -28.19 27.72
C TRP A 568 4.54 -29.53 27.95
N LYS A 569 5.18 -30.42 28.69
CA LYS A 569 4.62 -31.70 29.11
C LYS A 569 4.81 -31.87 30.62
N LYS A 570 3.79 -32.39 31.28
CA LYS A 570 3.88 -32.73 32.67
C LYS A 570 4.99 -33.78 32.84
N SER A 571 5.96 -33.51 33.72
CA SER A 571 6.97 -34.48 34.08
C SER A 571 6.29 -35.73 34.65
N GLN A 572 6.55 -36.88 34.08
CA GLN A 572 6.17 -38.14 34.70
C GLN A 572 7.04 -38.21 35.96
N SER A 573 6.41 -38.01 37.13
CA SER A 573 7.07 -38.36 38.40
C SER A 573 7.30 -39.87 38.35
N ASN A 574 8.57 -40.30 38.34
CA ASN A 574 8.94 -41.68 38.64
C ASN A 574 8.44 -42.07 40.01
#